data_733a7118a32602c330891d9bb1bbb64c
#
_entry.id   733a7118a32602c330891d9bb1bbb64c
#
_cell.length_a   1.000
_cell.length_b   1.000
_cell.length_c   1.000
_cell.angle_alpha   90.00
_cell.angle_beta   90.00
_cell.angle_gamma   90.00
#
_symmetry.space_group_name_H-M   'P 1'
#
loop_
_entity.id
_entity.type
_entity.pdbx_description
1 polymer ?
#
loop_
_entity_poly.entity_id
_entity_poly.type
_entity_poly.pdbx_seq_one_letter_code
_entity_poly.pdbx_strand_id
1 'polypeptide(L)'
;MSSGVVVDFNRLPRTTRERIVDSLGSEPRLAPLFADRDSKVKPVFWWSVLALYFLSSYVGMVLRDFGHVGPNIQSVHGPALIPFYLFPAFFVIAGVLGVAFHLKRRAALPFAAGRYLFPLDFVDARSKDLRIISLSELEDIKAVHHHTNGAYTHTLFTLFFGGRDREEFTVRGQDEAEEQLRNLQQARATFGKALQQQDANTIQRLDLFFDVRTRGGFEALKDNASSPWQEQGLVARELPRVLQKRLLTTIALGLVLAPSTWLVRNLLSDHLAFNMAKTQGIESGFRDYLRTGWLHVDEAKELGWAAGFADCEKKDTEACWRDYGRNWQDAPRLQEVRVERMPRAALKEAANTVSALRRFRKNYPASVVDAEAKARIHQLFADSFTLFQEQASTKNPQLVPFVGKLLAHLEATENPQVLVRFRREASSSLQTADKLVGRAGLKEGRLTAEVSPHFTDERITPLEDTIAKAMGTAFKEIFPTDLLALKKAPALSAEQDASSESLPVLGIHYKVGWSGATYSSSKDSRLFVGIAFDFDVAMSLPNEKPLNFSLNVKPPDHFNVEYSRYVNRGGIDLDPSGGPTSETVYRIMALRAFDELDDKLRNTFFRPTSKAFLAGQDE
;
A
#
# COMPACT_ATOMS: atom_id res chain seq x y z
N MET A 1 4.70 39.00 -49.33
CA MET A 1 3.73 40.01 -48.83
C MET A 1 2.48 39.26 -48.52
N SER A 2 1.79 39.50 -47.38
CA SER A 2 0.53 38.81 -47.11
C SER A 2 -0.54 39.29 -48.09
N SER A 3 -1.25 38.36 -48.73
CA SER A 3 -2.38 38.70 -49.58
C SER A 3 -3.49 39.30 -48.70
N GLY A 4 -4.15 40.34 -49.22
CA GLY A 4 -5.29 40.99 -48.58
C GLY A 4 -5.01 42.27 -47.80
N VAL A 5 -6.06 42.97 -47.48
CA VAL A 5 -6.05 44.28 -46.82
C VAL A 5 -6.55 44.14 -45.38
N VAL A 6 -5.89 44.80 -44.45
CA VAL A 6 -6.34 44.85 -43.05
C VAL A 6 -7.02 46.20 -42.79
N VAL A 7 -8.28 46.17 -42.33
CA VAL A 7 -9.12 47.36 -42.15
C VAL A 7 -9.72 47.39 -40.76
N ASP A 8 -9.70 48.53 -40.07
CA ASP A 8 -10.41 48.67 -38.78
C ASP A 8 -11.93 48.76 -39.06
N PHE A 9 -12.71 47.81 -38.52
CA PHE A 9 -14.17 47.78 -38.69
C PHE A 9 -14.84 49.14 -38.42
N ASN A 10 -14.37 49.84 -37.38
CA ASN A 10 -14.95 51.12 -36.99
C ASN A 10 -14.66 52.26 -37.99
N ARG A 11 -13.67 52.08 -38.86
CA ARG A 11 -13.31 53.06 -39.90
C ARG A 11 -14.04 52.83 -41.21
N LEU A 12 -14.69 51.67 -41.38
CA LEU A 12 -15.49 51.42 -42.58
C LEU A 12 -16.65 52.40 -42.70
N PRO A 13 -17.09 52.74 -43.93
CA PRO A 13 -18.29 53.50 -44.16
C PRO A 13 -19.49 52.90 -43.42
N ARG A 14 -20.38 53.71 -42.95
CA ARG A 14 -21.57 53.30 -42.21
C ARG A 14 -22.37 52.21 -42.94
N THR A 15 -22.61 52.43 -44.21
CA THR A 15 -23.35 51.52 -45.10
C THR A 15 -22.67 50.14 -45.18
N THR A 16 -21.37 50.14 -45.35
CA THR A 16 -20.58 48.87 -45.37
C THR A 16 -20.62 48.16 -44.00
N ARG A 17 -20.50 48.88 -42.86
CA ARG A 17 -20.62 48.34 -41.54
C ARG A 17 -21.99 47.70 -41.29
N GLU A 18 -23.08 48.43 -41.63
CA GLU A 18 -24.45 47.93 -41.52
C GLU A 18 -24.60 46.64 -42.37
N ARG A 19 -24.10 46.65 -43.60
CA ARG A 19 -24.14 45.48 -44.49
C ARG A 19 -23.38 44.26 -43.91
N ILE A 20 -22.22 44.47 -43.31
CA ILE A 20 -21.48 43.39 -42.64
C ILE A 20 -22.30 42.86 -41.47
N VAL A 21 -22.86 43.73 -40.64
CA VAL A 21 -23.68 43.32 -39.48
C VAL A 21 -24.92 42.55 -39.94
N ASP A 22 -25.62 43.06 -40.95
CA ASP A 22 -26.80 42.37 -41.51
C ASP A 22 -26.44 41.01 -42.12
N SER A 23 -25.29 40.92 -42.81
CA SER A 23 -24.83 39.70 -43.47
C SER A 23 -24.36 38.63 -42.49
N LEU A 24 -24.01 39.02 -41.27
CA LEU A 24 -23.59 38.12 -40.19
C LEU A 24 -24.66 37.94 -39.11
N GLY A 25 -25.83 38.58 -39.27
CA GLY A 25 -26.98 38.47 -38.38
C GLY A 25 -27.85 37.24 -38.62
N SER A 26 -29.06 37.25 -38.04
CA SER A 26 -30.01 36.12 -38.10
C SER A 26 -30.69 35.94 -39.44
N GLU A 27 -30.90 37.06 -40.21
CA GLU A 27 -31.53 37.05 -41.53
C GLU A 27 -30.63 37.80 -42.54
N PRO A 28 -29.58 37.14 -43.03
CA PRO A 28 -28.58 37.80 -43.84
C PRO A 28 -29.08 38.12 -45.26
N ARG A 29 -28.90 39.37 -45.69
CA ARG A 29 -29.13 39.75 -47.10
C ARG A 29 -28.09 39.14 -48.05
N LEU A 30 -26.86 39.01 -47.57
CA LEU A 30 -25.76 38.32 -48.23
C LEU A 30 -25.14 37.35 -47.26
N ALA A 31 -25.63 36.10 -47.29
CA ALA A 31 -25.09 35.06 -46.40
C ALA A 31 -23.66 34.70 -46.76
N PRO A 32 -22.78 34.47 -45.76
CA PRO A 32 -21.49 33.86 -46.03
C PRO A 32 -21.67 32.43 -46.51
N LEU A 33 -20.92 32.02 -47.52
CA LEU A 33 -20.90 30.65 -48.04
C LEU A 33 -20.29 29.68 -47.00
N PHE A 34 -19.22 30.12 -46.32
CA PHE A 34 -18.63 29.42 -45.20
C PHE A 34 -18.51 30.37 -44.01
N ALA A 35 -18.87 29.89 -42.86
CA ALA A 35 -18.71 30.60 -41.60
C ALA A 35 -18.01 29.67 -40.57
N ASP A 36 -16.75 29.96 -40.30
CA ASP A 36 -16.05 29.38 -39.15
C ASP A 36 -16.16 30.37 -38.00
N ARG A 37 -17.20 30.20 -37.19
CA ARG A 37 -17.39 30.96 -35.94
C ARG A 37 -16.39 30.43 -34.92
N ASP A 38 -15.14 30.84 -35.06
CA ASP A 38 -14.02 30.32 -34.27
C ASP A 38 -14.19 30.69 -32.81
N SER A 39 -14.47 29.66 -32.00
CA SER A 39 -14.42 29.76 -30.54
C SER A 39 -12.97 29.89 -30.04
N LYS A 40 -11.97 29.48 -30.83
CA LYS A 40 -10.57 29.38 -30.44
C LYS A 40 -9.76 30.58 -30.92
N VAL A 41 -9.63 31.57 -30.06
CA VAL A 41 -8.75 32.71 -30.32
C VAL A 41 -7.31 32.28 -30.03
N LYS A 42 -6.55 31.92 -31.08
CA LYS A 42 -5.14 31.51 -30.96
C LYS A 42 -4.30 32.44 -30.07
N PRO A 43 -4.41 33.78 -30.16
CA PRO A 43 -3.67 34.67 -29.25
C PRO A 43 -4.06 34.51 -27.79
N VAL A 44 -5.35 34.35 -27.47
CA VAL A 44 -5.81 34.12 -26.09
C VAL A 44 -5.25 32.82 -25.55
N PHE A 45 -5.24 31.76 -26.36
CA PHE A 45 -4.65 30.49 -26.00
C PHE A 45 -3.15 30.63 -25.62
N TRP A 46 -2.36 31.30 -26.50
CA TRP A 46 -0.92 31.47 -26.22
C TRP A 46 -0.65 32.34 -24.99
N TRP A 47 -1.42 33.42 -24.80
CA TRP A 47 -1.30 34.22 -23.58
C TRP A 47 -1.69 33.46 -22.33
N SER A 48 -2.71 32.61 -22.42
CA SER A 48 -3.10 31.72 -21.30
C SER A 48 -2.05 30.67 -21.01
N VAL A 49 -1.47 30.07 -22.05
CA VAL A 49 -0.34 29.12 -21.88
C VAL A 49 0.86 29.79 -21.23
N LEU A 50 1.19 31.01 -21.66
CA LEU A 50 2.28 31.79 -21.05
C LEU A 50 1.99 32.05 -19.56
N ALA A 51 0.79 32.53 -19.25
CA ALA A 51 0.39 32.80 -17.87
C ALA A 51 0.45 31.52 -17.00
N LEU A 52 -0.08 30.40 -17.50
CA LEU A 52 -0.06 29.11 -16.80
C LEU A 52 1.36 28.57 -16.62
N TYR A 53 2.21 28.70 -17.63
CA TYR A 53 3.62 28.28 -17.54
C TYR A 53 4.35 29.02 -16.42
N PHE A 54 4.25 30.34 -16.40
CA PHE A 54 4.91 31.12 -15.34
C PHE A 54 4.23 30.99 -13.99
N LEU A 55 2.92 30.74 -13.94
CA LEU A 55 2.22 30.42 -12.71
C LEU A 55 2.68 29.07 -12.15
N SER A 56 2.81 28.05 -12.97
CA SER A 56 3.32 26.74 -12.55
C SER A 56 4.77 26.82 -12.06
N SER A 57 5.60 27.61 -12.76
CA SER A 57 6.97 27.89 -12.32
C SER A 57 7.00 28.63 -10.99
N TYR A 58 6.12 29.61 -10.81
CA TYR A 58 5.99 30.35 -9.55
C TYR A 58 5.57 29.43 -8.40
N VAL A 59 4.52 28.63 -8.61
CA VAL A 59 4.04 27.65 -7.62
C VAL A 59 5.12 26.61 -7.33
N GLY A 60 5.83 26.10 -8.34
CA GLY A 60 6.94 25.16 -8.16
C GLY A 60 8.08 25.76 -7.31
N MET A 61 8.42 27.04 -7.51
CA MET A 61 9.39 27.74 -6.69
C MET A 61 8.92 27.87 -5.24
N VAL A 62 7.67 28.30 -5.03
CA VAL A 62 7.07 28.44 -3.70
C VAL A 62 7.06 27.08 -2.98
N LEU A 63 6.54 26.03 -3.61
CA LEU A 63 6.49 24.70 -3.01
C LEU A 63 7.89 24.16 -2.68
N ARG A 64 8.87 24.39 -3.55
CA ARG A 64 10.25 24.00 -3.29
C ARG A 64 10.82 24.74 -2.09
N ASP A 65 10.66 26.05 -2.03
CA ASP A 65 11.24 26.85 -0.95
C ASP A 65 10.54 26.64 0.39
N PHE A 66 9.23 26.41 0.39
CA PHE A 66 8.45 26.10 1.59
C PHE A 66 8.54 24.62 2.00
N GLY A 67 8.59 23.69 1.05
CA GLY A 67 8.60 22.26 1.31
C GLY A 67 9.93 21.72 1.82
N HIS A 68 11.06 22.41 1.53
CA HIS A 68 12.40 21.91 1.84
C HIS A 68 12.98 22.47 3.12
N VAL A 69 12.53 23.60 3.54
CA VAL A 69 13.32 24.37 4.48
C VAL A 69 12.52 24.83 5.70
N GLY A 70 11.27 24.47 5.78
CA GLY A 70 10.44 24.81 6.93
C GLY A 70 10.39 26.33 7.24
N PRO A 71 9.67 26.69 8.31
CA PRO A 71 9.43 28.10 8.66
C PRO A 71 10.69 28.91 8.98
N ASN A 72 11.81 28.27 9.30
CA ASN A 72 13.05 28.98 9.72
C ASN A 72 13.84 29.61 8.57
N ILE A 73 13.72 29.15 7.34
CA ILE A 73 14.37 29.82 6.19
C ILE A 73 13.67 31.08 5.75
N GLN A 74 12.35 31.18 5.96
CA GLN A 74 11.62 32.40 5.61
C GLN A 74 12.18 33.65 6.29
N SER A 75 12.70 33.52 7.51
CA SER A 75 13.22 34.64 8.26
C SER A 75 14.62 35.12 7.82
N VAL A 76 15.44 34.22 7.27
CA VAL A 76 16.85 34.51 6.98
C VAL A 76 17.10 34.76 5.49
N HIS A 77 16.45 34.05 4.60
CA HIS A 77 16.75 34.06 3.16
C HIS A 77 15.59 34.58 2.28
N GLY A 78 14.41 34.80 2.86
CA GLY A 78 13.24 35.32 2.15
C GLY A 78 13.53 36.60 1.35
N PRO A 79 14.20 37.62 1.92
CA PRO A 79 14.52 38.86 1.21
C PRO A 79 15.40 38.66 -0.03
N ALA A 80 16.37 37.73 0.03
CA ALA A 80 17.27 37.44 -1.10
C ALA A 80 16.55 36.75 -2.29
N LEU A 81 15.45 36.07 -2.03
CA LEU A 81 14.67 35.36 -3.04
C LEU A 81 13.57 36.22 -3.68
N ILE A 82 13.19 37.36 -3.09
CA ILE A 82 12.13 38.23 -3.58
C ILE A 82 12.29 38.59 -5.07
N PRO A 83 13.46 38.98 -5.59
CA PRO A 83 13.62 39.31 -7.01
C PRO A 83 13.26 38.16 -7.93
N PHE A 84 13.51 36.91 -7.51
CA PHE A 84 13.22 35.72 -8.30
C PHE A 84 11.73 35.38 -8.35
N TYR A 85 10.94 35.82 -7.36
CA TYR A 85 9.47 35.69 -7.38
C TYR A 85 8.80 36.81 -8.20
N LEU A 86 9.36 37.99 -8.22
CA LEU A 86 8.81 39.12 -9.00
C LEU A 86 8.85 38.86 -10.51
N PHE A 87 9.87 38.16 -11.00
CA PHE A 87 10.03 37.89 -12.42
C PHE A 87 8.88 37.02 -13.01
N PRO A 88 8.57 35.82 -12.52
CA PRO A 88 7.46 35.04 -13.03
C PRO A 88 6.11 35.72 -12.75
N ALA A 89 5.94 36.45 -11.64
CA ALA A 89 4.73 37.19 -11.34
C ALA A 89 4.43 38.25 -12.42
N PHE A 90 5.47 38.96 -12.90
CA PHE A 90 5.33 39.89 -14.01
C PHE A 90 4.77 39.23 -15.27
N PHE A 91 5.25 38.06 -15.66
CA PHE A 91 4.76 37.34 -16.84
C PHE A 91 3.34 36.79 -16.65
N VAL A 92 2.97 36.37 -15.44
CA VAL A 92 1.58 36.02 -15.14
C VAL A 92 0.65 37.21 -15.35
N ILE A 93 1.02 38.38 -14.83
CA ILE A 93 0.26 39.60 -14.98
C ILE A 93 0.19 39.99 -16.47
N ALA A 94 1.32 39.96 -17.19
CA ALA A 94 1.36 40.24 -18.62
C ALA A 94 0.48 39.28 -19.43
N GLY A 95 0.49 38.00 -19.09
CA GLY A 95 -0.40 37.00 -19.72
C GLY A 95 -1.87 37.29 -19.48
N VAL A 96 -2.26 37.58 -18.25
CA VAL A 96 -3.64 37.93 -17.89
C VAL A 96 -4.10 39.23 -18.62
N LEU A 97 -3.25 40.25 -18.63
CA LEU A 97 -3.55 41.49 -19.36
C LEU A 97 -3.64 41.24 -20.87
N GLY A 98 -2.79 40.38 -21.43
CA GLY A 98 -2.85 39.95 -22.81
C GLY A 98 -4.18 39.30 -23.17
N VAL A 99 -4.64 38.34 -22.33
CA VAL A 99 -5.96 37.70 -22.47
C VAL A 99 -7.07 38.76 -22.41
N ALA A 100 -7.06 39.61 -21.38
CA ALA A 100 -8.08 40.66 -21.21
C ALA A 100 -8.14 41.61 -22.41
N PHE A 101 -6.97 42.01 -22.92
CA PHE A 101 -6.89 42.88 -24.10
C PHE A 101 -7.50 42.20 -25.33
N HIS A 102 -7.17 40.94 -25.60
CA HIS A 102 -7.75 40.23 -26.75
C HIS A 102 -9.24 40.00 -26.59
N LEU A 103 -9.72 39.66 -25.40
CA LEU A 103 -11.15 39.51 -25.14
C LEU A 103 -11.89 40.85 -25.33
N LYS A 104 -11.34 41.98 -24.87
CA LYS A 104 -11.91 43.31 -25.06
C LYS A 104 -11.99 43.69 -26.56
N ARG A 105 -10.94 43.36 -27.33
CA ARG A 105 -10.97 43.61 -28.81
C ARG A 105 -12.02 42.76 -29.52
N ARG A 106 -12.27 41.56 -29.04
CA ARG A 106 -13.31 40.67 -29.56
C ARG A 106 -14.72 41.17 -29.21
N ALA A 107 -14.93 41.58 -27.98
CA ALA A 107 -16.20 42.10 -27.49
C ALA A 107 -16.64 43.43 -28.19
N ALA A 108 -15.71 44.12 -28.85
CA ALA A 108 -15.99 45.34 -29.58
C ALA A 108 -16.64 45.10 -30.95
N LEU A 109 -16.86 43.85 -31.39
CA LEU A 109 -17.54 43.53 -32.64
C LEU A 109 -19.05 43.37 -32.40
N PRO A 110 -19.91 43.93 -33.26
CA PRO A 110 -21.36 43.80 -33.16
C PRO A 110 -21.90 42.47 -33.73
N PHE A 111 -21.03 41.57 -34.13
CA PHE A 111 -21.34 40.24 -34.68
C PHE A 111 -20.40 39.19 -34.10
N ALA A 112 -20.70 37.91 -34.36
CA ALA A 112 -19.85 36.81 -33.90
C ALA A 112 -18.46 36.90 -34.54
N ALA A 113 -17.42 36.84 -33.71
CA ALA A 113 -16.04 36.78 -34.19
C ALA A 113 -15.77 35.45 -34.91
N GLY A 114 -15.17 35.51 -36.10
CA GLY A 114 -14.93 34.32 -36.92
C GLY A 114 -14.25 34.61 -38.25
N ARG A 115 -14.13 33.57 -39.06
CA ARG A 115 -13.69 33.65 -40.44
C ARG A 115 -14.89 33.39 -41.35
N TYR A 116 -15.05 34.19 -42.33
CA TYR A 116 -16.21 34.16 -43.21
C TYR A 116 -15.76 34.19 -44.66
N LEU A 117 -16.31 33.30 -45.47
CA LEU A 117 -16.14 33.32 -46.92
C LEU A 117 -17.42 33.80 -47.56
N PHE A 118 -17.37 34.98 -48.11
CA PHE A 118 -18.44 35.56 -48.92
C PHE A 118 -18.24 35.25 -50.42
N PRO A 119 -19.22 35.45 -51.28
CA PRO A 119 -19.09 35.15 -52.72
C PRO A 119 -17.88 35.76 -53.41
N LEU A 120 -17.40 36.90 -52.95
CA LEU A 120 -16.27 37.60 -53.54
C LEU A 120 -15.08 37.83 -52.62
N ASP A 121 -15.25 37.60 -51.32
CA ASP A 121 -14.24 37.96 -50.34
C ASP A 121 -14.12 36.89 -49.22
N PHE A 122 -12.91 36.64 -48.85
CA PHE A 122 -12.62 36.02 -47.54
C PHE A 122 -12.44 37.14 -46.51
N VAL A 123 -13.14 37.05 -45.40
CA VAL A 123 -13.09 38.05 -44.31
C VAL A 123 -12.69 37.33 -42.99
N ASP A 124 -11.51 37.61 -42.47
CA ASP A 124 -11.13 37.23 -41.12
C ASP A 124 -11.55 38.33 -40.15
N ALA A 125 -12.64 38.09 -39.46
CA ALA A 125 -13.27 39.00 -38.51
C ALA A 125 -13.13 38.51 -37.05
N ARG A 126 -12.03 37.85 -36.69
CA ARG A 126 -11.75 37.42 -35.31
C ARG A 126 -11.39 38.56 -34.37
N SER A 127 -11.11 39.75 -34.92
CA SER A 127 -10.88 40.97 -34.16
C SER A 127 -11.48 42.17 -34.91
N LYS A 128 -11.53 43.33 -34.27
CA LYS A 128 -11.98 44.55 -34.91
C LYS A 128 -11.18 44.96 -36.17
N ASP A 129 -9.95 44.46 -36.30
CA ASP A 129 -9.16 44.66 -37.52
C ASP A 129 -9.50 43.49 -38.46
N LEU A 130 -10.33 43.78 -39.45
CA LEU A 130 -10.78 42.83 -40.45
C LEU A 130 -9.67 42.62 -41.49
N ARG A 131 -9.29 41.36 -41.72
CA ARG A 131 -8.44 41.02 -42.86
C ARG A 131 -9.35 40.58 -44.02
N ILE A 132 -9.27 41.28 -45.11
CA ILE A 132 -10.09 41.04 -46.28
C ILE A 132 -9.17 40.57 -47.41
N ILE A 133 -9.45 39.41 -47.98
CA ILE A 133 -8.75 38.88 -49.15
C ILE A 133 -9.79 38.65 -50.23
N SER A 134 -9.57 39.28 -51.40
CA SER A 134 -10.47 39.08 -52.52
C SER A 134 -10.31 37.68 -53.11
N LEU A 135 -11.43 37.07 -53.50
CA LEU A 135 -11.43 35.78 -54.17
C LEU A 135 -10.88 35.83 -55.60
N SER A 136 -10.60 37.01 -56.14
CA SER A 136 -9.83 37.12 -57.37
C SER A 136 -8.36 36.73 -57.20
N GLU A 137 -7.83 36.84 -55.96
CA GLU A 137 -6.50 36.37 -55.60
C GLU A 137 -6.47 34.84 -55.33
N LEU A 138 -7.63 34.18 -55.43
CA LEU A 138 -7.75 32.73 -55.17
C LEU A 138 -7.19 31.94 -56.37
N GLU A 139 -6.09 31.24 -56.14
CA GLU A 139 -5.40 30.42 -57.14
C GLU A 139 -6.05 29.05 -57.26
N ASP A 140 -6.30 28.37 -56.13
CA ASP A 140 -6.82 27.02 -56.09
C ASP A 140 -7.70 26.76 -54.88
N ILE A 141 -8.64 25.80 -55.01
CA ILE A 141 -9.47 25.30 -53.90
C ILE A 141 -9.34 23.78 -53.87
N LYS A 142 -8.85 23.24 -52.76
CA LYS A 142 -8.81 21.81 -52.54
C LYS A 142 -9.84 21.40 -51.50
N ALA A 143 -10.69 20.44 -51.86
CA ALA A 143 -11.63 19.80 -50.95
C ALA A 143 -11.13 18.36 -50.64
N VAL A 144 -10.88 18.08 -49.39
CA VAL A 144 -10.45 16.76 -48.94
C VAL A 144 -11.50 16.20 -47.99
N HIS A 145 -12.09 15.08 -48.40
CA HIS A 145 -13.05 14.34 -47.56
C HIS A 145 -12.31 13.44 -46.57
N HIS A 146 -12.57 13.65 -45.31
CA HIS A 146 -12.03 12.82 -44.24
C HIS A 146 -13.01 11.73 -43.80
N HIS A 147 -12.52 10.49 -43.71
CA HIS A 147 -13.29 9.37 -43.24
C HIS A 147 -12.57 8.72 -42.03
N THR A 148 -13.33 8.29 -41.05
CA THR A 148 -12.82 7.54 -39.89
C THR A 148 -13.61 6.24 -39.82
N ASN A 149 -12.92 5.11 -39.85
CA ASN A 149 -13.52 3.77 -39.89
C ASN A 149 -14.55 3.57 -41.02
N GLY A 150 -14.29 4.18 -42.19
CA GLY A 150 -15.20 4.10 -43.35
C GLY A 150 -16.38 5.08 -43.33
N ALA A 151 -16.64 5.77 -42.23
CA ALA A 151 -17.68 6.76 -42.13
C ALA A 151 -17.12 8.18 -42.42
N TYR A 152 -17.84 8.93 -43.23
CA TYR A 152 -17.51 10.31 -43.48
C TYR A 152 -17.57 11.14 -42.18
N THR A 153 -16.56 11.96 -41.94
CA THR A 153 -16.49 12.84 -40.76
C THR A 153 -16.63 14.32 -41.09
N HIS A 154 -15.88 14.79 -42.08
CA HIS A 154 -15.89 16.18 -42.49
C HIS A 154 -15.15 16.37 -43.81
N THR A 155 -15.40 17.48 -44.47
CA THR A 155 -14.62 17.96 -45.63
C THR A 155 -13.78 19.14 -45.18
N LEU A 156 -12.48 19.08 -45.45
CA LEU A 156 -11.57 20.20 -45.28
C LEU A 156 -11.39 20.93 -46.60
N PHE A 157 -11.84 22.18 -46.65
CA PHE A 157 -11.58 23.09 -47.76
C PHE A 157 -10.32 23.89 -47.49
N THR A 158 -9.36 23.81 -48.37
CA THR A 158 -8.16 24.65 -48.35
C THR A 158 -8.20 25.62 -49.52
N LEU A 159 -8.25 26.89 -49.21
CA LEU A 159 -8.21 27.99 -50.16
C LEU A 159 -6.76 28.48 -50.29
N PHE A 160 -6.23 28.49 -51.49
CA PHE A 160 -4.87 28.96 -51.79
C PHE A 160 -4.94 30.33 -52.46
N PHE A 161 -4.37 31.33 -51.79
CA PHE A 161 -4.27 32.69 -52.30
C PHE A 161 -2.85 32.99 -52.74
N GLY A 162 -2.71 33.97 -53.64
CA GLY A 162 -1.40 34.42 -54.09
C GLY A 162 -0.45 34.75 -52.94
N GLY A 163 0.82 34.36 -53.07
CA GLY A 163 1.84 34.68 -52.10
C GLY A 163 1.98 33.72 -50.92
N ARG A 164 1.52 32.48 -50.99
CA ARG A 164 1.62 31.39 -50.00
C ARG A 164 0.59 31.49 -48.83
N ASP A 165 -0.37 32.38 -48.90
CA ASP A 165 -1.44 32.42 -47.90
C ASP A 165 -2.43 31.29 -48.20
N ARG A 166 -2.75 30.51 -47.15
CA ARG A 166 -3.78 29.49 -47.25
C ARG A 166 -4.74 29.62 -46.09
N GLU A 167 -6.03 29.44 -46.37
CA GLU A 167 -7.08 29.44 -45.36
C GLU A 167 -7.86 28.13 -45.45
N GLU A 168 -8.19 27.57 -44.29
CA GLU A 168 -8.85 26.28 -44.19
C GLU A 168 -10.19 26.40 -43.49
N PHE A 169 -11.21 25.73 -44.06
CA PHE A 169 -12.55 25.63 -43.49
C PHE A 169 -12.96 24.17 -43.39
N THR A 170 -13.64 23.84 -42.31
CA THR A 170 -14.15 22.49 -42.08
C THR A 170 -15.66 22.49 -42.16
N VAL A 171 -16.21 21.65 -43.05
CA VAL A 171 -17.68 21.45 -43.21
C VAL A 171 -18.01 20.01 -42.82
N ARG A 172 -19.03 19.83 -41.99
CA ARG A 172 -19.36 18.51 -41.45
C ARG A 172 -20.28 17.67 -42.33
N GLY A 173 -21.09 18.29 -43.20
CA GLY A 173 -21.95 17.58 -44.13
C GLY A 173 -21.30 17.43 -45.50
N GLN A 174 -21.31 16.23 -46.11
CA GLN A 174 -20.75 16.05 -47.46
C GLN A 174 -21.56 16.79 -48.51
N ASP A 175 -22.88 16.62 -48.49
CA ASP A 175 -23.80 17.30 -49.43
C ASP A 175 -23.74 18.81 -49.27
N GLU A 176 -23.67 19.29 -48.03
CA GLU A 176 -23.49 20.72 -47.71
C GLU A 176 -22.17 21.25 -48.29
N ALA A 177 -21.09 20.49 -48.18
CA ALA A 177 -19.79 20.88 -48.71
C ALA A 177 -19.80 21.01 -50.24
N GLU A 178 -20.44 20.07 -50.94
CA GLU A 178 -20.58 20.10 -52.39
C GLU A 178 -21.49 21.22 -52.87
N GLU A 179 -22.58 21.48 -52.13
CA GLU A 179 -23.48 22.59 -52.41
C GLU A 179 -22.78 23.95 -52.27
N GLN A 180 -22.04 24.14 -51.18
CA GLN A 180 -21.31 25.39 -50.94
C GLN A 180 -20.22 25.63 -51.99
N LEU A 181 -19.55 24.59 -52.46
CA LEU A 181 -18.57 24.69 -53.55
C LEU A 181 -19.26 25.14 -54.87
N ARG A 182 -20.40 24.52 -55.19
CA ARG A 182 -21.21 24.92 -56.37
C ARG A 182 -21.67 26.38 -56.28
N ASN A 183 -22.16 26.77 -55.08
CA ASN A 183 -22.62 28.15 -54.86
C ASN A 183 -21.48 29.16 -55.00
N LEU A 184 -20.26 28.84 -54.55
CA LEU A 184 -19.07 29.67 -54.73
C LEU A 184 -18.72 29.83 -56.23
N GLN A 185 -18.72 28.74 -56.98
CA GLN A 185 -18.43 28.74 -58.42
C GLN A 185 -19.49 29.54 -59.19
N GLN A 186 -20.77 29.36 -58.83
CA GLN A 186 -21.88 30.08 -59.45
C GLN A 186 -21.83 31.57 -59.13
N ALA A 187 -21.54 31.96 -57.88
CA ALA A 187 -21.39 33.36 -57.49
C ALA A 187 -20.27 34.06 -58.26
N ARG A 188 -19.11 33.39 -58.40
CA ARG A 188 -17.98 33.90 -59.21
C ARG A 188 -18.35 34.07 -60.68
N ALA A 189 -19.03 33.07 -61.27
CA ALA A 189 -19.49 33.17 -62.68
C ALA A 189 -20.52 34.30 -62.88
N THR A 190 -21.46 34.45 -61.93
CA THR A 190 -22.48 35.55 -61.97
C THR A 190 -21.84 36.92 -61.84
N PHE A 191 -20.84 37.05 -60.92
CA PHE A 191 -20.08 38.31 -60.80
C PHE A 191 -19.31 38.63 -62.04
N GLY A 192 -18.63 37.66 -62.66
CA GLY A 192 -17.90 37.87 -63.92
C GLY A 192 -18.82 38.39 -65.05
N LYS A 193 -20.01 37.79 -65.17
CA LYS A 193 -21.03 38.28 -66.17
C LYS A 193 -21.54 39.69 -65.83
N ALA A 194 -21.87 39.90 -64.52
CA ALA A 194 -22.36 41.22 -64.10
C ALA A 194 -21.32 42.35 -64.30
N LEU A 195 -20.03 42.01 -64.12
CA LEU A 195 -18.92 42.91 -64.33
C LEU A 195 -18.79 43.29 -65.84
N GLN A 196 -18.94 42.32 -66.74
CA GLN A 196 -18.92 42.53 -68.18
C GLN A 196 -20.11 43.37 -68.65
N GLN A 197 -21.27 43.14 -68.02
CA GLN A 197 -22.53 43.87 -68.37
C GLN A 197 -22.66 45.19 -67.63
N GLN A 198 -21.77 45.58 -66.75
CA GLN A 198 -21.83 46.76 -65.90
C GLN A 198 -23.12 46.82 -65.04
N ASP A 199 -23.62 45.61 -64.63
CA ASP A 199 -24.83 45.52 -63.80
C ASP A 199 -24.49 45.78 -62.31
N ALA A 200 -24.63 47.05 -61.93
CA ALA A 200 -24.35 47.52 -60.57
C ALA A 200 -25.23 46.84 -59.51
N ASN A 201 -26.49 46.52 -59.88
CA ASN A 201 -27.41 45.92 -58.89
C ASN A 201 -27.02 44.49 -58.54
N THR A 202 -26.62 43.71 -59.54
CA THR A 202 -26.12 42.33 -59.30
C THR A 202 -24.78 42.32 -58.54
N ILE A 203 -23.87 43.24 -58.92
CA ILE A 203 -22.60 43.40 -58.22
C ILE A 203 -22.81 43.80 -56.76
N GLN A 204 -23.70 44.79 -56.50
CA GLN A 204 -24.01 45.22 -55.14
C GLN A 204 -24.58 44.11 -54.26
N ARG A 205 -25.33 43.17 -54.85
CA ARG A 205 -25.88 42.01 -54.13
C ARG A 205 -24.80 40.96 -53.74
N LEU A 206 -23.74 40.84 -54.54
CA LEU A 206 -22.69 39.86 -54.36
C LEU A 206 -21.47 40.40 -53.60
N ASP A 207 -21.22 41.73 -53.70
CA ASP A 207 -20.05 42.37 -53.10
C ASP A 207 -20.39 43.04 -51.76
N LEU A 208 -19.82 42.48 -50.68
CA LEU A 208 -19.97 43.00 -49.31
C LEU A 208 -19.40 44.42 -49.18
N PHE A 209 -18.35 44.75 -49.95
CA PHE A 209 -17.59 45.97 -49.89
C PHE A 209 -17.85 46.89 -51.13
N PHE A 210 -18.93 46.67 -51.79
CA PHE A 210 -19.30 47.42 -52.99
C PHE A 210 -19.12 48.98 -52.88
N ASP A 211 -19.60 49.56 -51.77
CA ASP A 211 -19.52 51.01 -51.53
C ASP A 211 -18.07 51.51 -51.37
N VAL A 212 -17.14 50.66 -50.96
CA VAL A 212 -15.73 51.02 -50.86
C VAL A 212 -15.04 50.88 -52.19
N ARG A 213 -15.31 49.80 -52.93
CA ARG A 213 -14.66 49.50 -54.21
C ARG A 213 -15.13 50.42 -55.34
N THR A 214 -16.42 50.78 -55.39
CA THR A 214 -16.97 51.54 -56.45
C THR A 214 -16.65 53.04 -56.39
N ARG A 215 -16.09 53.53 -55.29
CA ARG A 215 -15.64 54.93 -55.22
C ARG A 215 -14.56 55.30 -56.27
N GLY A 216 -13.78 54.28 -56.73
CA GLY A 216 -12.84 54.44 -57.84
C GLY A 216 -13.45 54.20 -59.24
N GLY A 217 -14.79 54.04 -59.36
CA GLY A 217 -15.46 53.66 -60.58
C GLY A 217 -15.49 52.14 -60.85
N PHE A 218 -16.20 51.75 -61.94
CA PHE A 218 -16.32 50.34 -62.33
C PHE A 218 -14.99 49.70 -62.75
N GLU A 219 -14.02 50.49 -63.22
CA GLU A 219 -12.69 49.99 -63.59
C GLU A 219 -11.93 49.49 -62.32
N ALA A 220 -12.12 50.15 -61.19
CA ALA A 220 -11.50 49.74 -59.96
C ALA A 220 -11.99 48.35 -59.45
N LEU A 221 -13.18 47.92 -59.90
CA LEU A 221 -13.67 46.53 -59.60
C LEU A 221 -12.99 45.48 -60.46
N LYS A 222 -12.46 45.82 -61.63
CA LYS A 222 -11.71 44.87 -62.50
C LYS A 222 -10.32 44.66 -62.02
N ASP A 223 -9.64 45.67 -61.51
CA ASP A 223 -8.21 45.62 -61.17
C ASP A 223 -7.93 45.03 -59.75
N ASN A 224 -8.98 44.88 -58.97
CA ASN A 224 -8.84 44.32 -57.63
C ASN A 224 -7.77 45.03 -56.77
N ALA A 225 -7.62 46.33 -57.06
CA ALA A 225 -6.53 47.10 -56.48
C ALA A 225 -6.72 47.29 -54.96
N SER A 226 -5.69 47.20 -54.22
CA SER A 226 -5.62 47.69 -52.82
C SER A 226 -5.75 49.22 -52.76
N SER A 227 -5.66 49.90 -53.88
CA SER A 227 -5.74 51.34 -53.98
C SER A 227 -7.01 51.97 -53.39
N PRO A 228 -8.23 51.50 -53.65
CA PRO A 228 -9.42 52.10 -53.05
C PRO A 228 -9.43 52.12 -51.53
N TRP A 229 -8.83 51.11 -50.92
CA TRP A 229 -8.69 51.00 -49.45
C TRP A 229 -7.66 51.97 -48.89
N GLN A 230 -6.56 52.16 -49.63
CA GLN A 230 -5.45 53.04 -49.22
C GLN A 230 -5.83 54.52 -49.42
N GLU A 231 -6.43 54.84 -50.55
CA GLU A 231 -6.89 56.23 -50.91
C GLU A 231 -7.91 56.72 -49.90
N GLN A 232 -8.80 55.84 -49.39
CA GLN A 232 -9.79 56.23 -48.41
C GLN A 232 -9.24 56.20 -46.99
N GLY A 233 -7.96 55.87 -46.78
CA GLY A 233 -7.32 55.79 -45.47
C GLY A 233 -7.90 54.72 -44.54
N LEU A 234 -8.55 53.72 -45.14
CA LEU A 234 -9.21 52.62 -44.39
C LEU A 234 -8.26 51.56 -43.95
N VAL A 235 -7.10 51.41 -44.61
CA VAL A 235 -6.10 50.44 -44.25
C VAL A 235 -5.66 50.70 -42.83
N ALA A 236 -5.86 49.73 -41.97
CA ALA A 236 -5.32 49.80 -40.63
C ALA A 236 -3.80 49.92 -40.78
N ARG A 237 -3.19 50.92 -40.12
CA ARG A 237 -1.73 50.94 -39.99
C ARG A 237 -1.35 49.60 -39.43
N GLU A 238 -0.64 48.75 -40.21
CA GLU A 238 -0.01 47.57 -39.66
C GLU A 238 0.64 47.97 -38.34
N LEU A 239 0.32 47.30 -37.28
CA LEU A 239 1.07 47.51 -36.01
C LEU A 239 2.52 47.58 -36.42
N PRO A 240 3.19 48.75 -36.20
CA PRO A 240 4.46 49.02 -36.88
C PRO A 240 5.34 47.80 -36.74
N ARG A 241 6.02 47.37 -37.78
CA ARG A 241 7.03 46.27 -37.75
C ARG A 241 7.97 46.40 -36.56
N VAL A 242 8.12 47.60 -36.04
CA VAL A 242 8.80 47.95 -34.81
C VAL A 242 8.16 47.35 -33.57
N LEU A 243 6.81 47.29 -33.46
CA LEU A 243 6.10 46.68 -32.33
C LEU A 243 6.17 45.15 -32.40
N GLN A 244 6.07 44.56 -33.59
CA GLN A 244 6.30 43.13 -33.79
C GLN A 244 7.75 42.74 -33.50
N LYS A 245 8.73 43.53 -33.97
CA LYS A 245 10.16 43.31 -33.63
C LYS A 245 10.40 43.48 -32.15
N ARG A 246 9.82 44.48 -31.48
CA ARG A 246 9.92 44.68 -30.03
C ARG A 246 9.27 43.51 -29.25
N LEU A 247 8.10 43.05 -29.70
CA LEU A 247 7.43 41.90 -29.11
C LEU A 247 8.27 40.64 -29.27
N LEU A 248 8.80 40.37 -30.48
CA LEU A 248 9.68 39.23 -30.73
C LEU A 248 11.00 39.31 -29.94
N THR A 249 11.62 40.50 -29.88
CA THR A 249 12.81 40.72 -29.06
C THR A 249 12.53 40.55 -27.55
N THR A 250 11.39 41.03 -27.07
CA THR A 250 11.01 40.86 -25.67
C THR A 250 10.74 39.40 -25.34
N ILE A 251 10.06 38.67 -26.25
CA ILE A 251 9.85 37.21 -26.11
C ILE A 251 11.19 36.47 -26.13
N ALA A 252 12.07 36.78 -27.09
CA ALA A 252 13.39 36.17 -27.19
C ALA A 252 14.27 36.47 -25.94
N LEU A 253 14.23 37.73 -25.49
CA LEU A 253 14.93 38.13 -24.26
C LEU A 253 14.34 37.41 -23.03
N GLY A 254 13.02 37.27 -22.93
CA GLY A 254 12.35 36.53 -21.88
C GLY A 254 12.70 35.04 -21.87
N LEU A 255 12.79 34.41 -23.05
CA LEU A 255 13.19 33.02 -23.21
C LEU A 255 14.67 32.78 -22.80
N VAL A 256 15.54 33.76 -22.98
CA VAL A 256 16.95 33.68 -22.55
C VAL A 256 17.11 34.01 -21.07
N LEU A 257 16.48 35.08 -20.61
CA LEU A 257 16.61 35.54 -19.22
C LEU A 257 15.90 34.62 -18.22
N ALA A 258 14.77 33.99 -18.60
CA ALA A 258 14.05 33.09 -17.70
C ALA A 258 14.90 31.87 -17.29
N PRO A 259 15.53 31.11 -18.21
CA PRO A 259 16.42 30.01 -17.85
C PRO A 259 17.63 30.48 -17.06
N SER A 260 18.23 31.63 -17.44
CA SER A 260 19.40 32.17 -16.75
C SER A 260 19.06 32.58 -15.32
N THR A 261 17.94 33.26 -15.13
CA THR A 261 17.45 33.66 -13.81
C THR A 261 17.10 32.44 -12.97
N TRP A 262 16.46 31.44 -13.59
CA TRP A 262 16.15 30.17 -12.93
C TRP A 262 17.43 29.42 -12.51
N LEU A 263 18.44 29.38 -13.36
CA LEU A 263 19.73 28.76 -13.06
C LEU A 263 20.44 29.45 -11.88
N VAL A 264 20.59 30.77 -11.93
CA VAL A 264 21.23 31.56 -10.87
C VAL A 264 20.48 31.41 -9.54
N ARG A 265 19.14 31.47 -9.58
CA ARG A 265 18.31 31.22 -8.40
C ARG A 265 18.55 29.83 -7.83
N ASN A 266 18.55 28.79 -8.69
CA ASN A 266 18.75 27.43 -8.22
C ASN A 266 20.13 27.21 -7.62
N LEU A 267 21.17 27.77 -8.22
CA LEU A 267 22.54 27.79 -7.68
C LEU A 267 22.59 28.42 -6.29
N LEU A 268 21.98 29.61 -6.16
CA LEU A 268 21.93 30.32 -4.89
C LEU A 268 21.12 29.57 -3.84
N SER A 269 19.93 29.12 -4.22
CA SER A 269 19.05 28.34 -3.33
C SER A 269 19.69 27.05 -2.86
N ASP A 270 20.41 26.35 -3.75
CA ASP A 270 21.13 25.13 -3.43
C ASP A 270 22.26 25.39 -2.41
N HIS A 271 23.06 26.41 -2.66
CA HIS A 271 24.15 26.81 -1.74
C HIS A 271 23.61 27.22 -0.35
N LEU A 272 22.50 27.98 -0.32
CA LEU A 272 21.86 28.38 0.94
C LEU A 272 21.30 27.19 1.69
N ALA A 273 20.64 26.25 1.00
CA ALA A 273 20.10 25.02 1.59
C ALA A 273 21.20 24.14 2.17
N PHE A 274 22.34 24.02 1.44
CA PHE A 274 23.51 23.29 1.93
C PHE A 274 24.13 23.92 3.19
N ASN A 275 24.36 25.23 3.17
CA ASN A 275 24.91 25.95 4.32
C ASN A 275 24.01 25.82 5.56
N MET A 276 22.72 25.79 5.35
CA MET A 276 21.77 25.58 6.43
C MET A 276 21.83 24.17 7.00
N ALA A 277 21.85 23.14 6.15
CA ALA A 277 22.07 21.77 6.59
C ALA A 277 23.37 21.63 7.39
N LYS A 278 24.44 22.30 6.92
CA LYS A 278 25.76 22.35 7.60
C LYS A 278 25.70 23.05 8.96
N THR A 279 24.96 24.15 9.06
CA THR A 279 24.77 24.89 10.33
C THR A 279 23.93 24.08 11.34
N GLN A 280 22.92 23.35 10.87
CA GLN A 280 22.13 22.47 11.72
C GLN A 280 22.95 21.27 12.21
N GLY A 281 23.85 20.74 11.39
CA GLY A 281 24.76 19.64 11.74
C GLY A 281 24.08 18.32 12.08
N ILE A 282 22.80 18.16 11.70
CA ILE A 282 22.01 16.96 11.99
C ILE A 282 21.77 16.15 10.70
N GLU A 283 21.68 14.83 10.84
CA GLU A 283 21.46 13.90 9.71
C GLU A 283 20.27 14.30 8.82
N SER A 284 19.14 14.65 9.44
CA SER A 284 17.91 15.00 8.71
C SER A 284 18.12 16.21 7.80
N GLY A 285 18.87 17.21 8.23
CA GLY A 285 19.18 18.39 7.42
C GLY A 285 19.94 18.06 6.14
N PHE A 286 20.96 17.20 6.23
CA PHE A 286 21.72 16.74 5.06
C PHE A 286 20.87 15.85 4.15
N ARG A 287 20.06 14.98 4.70
CA ARG A 287 19.17 14.11 3.93
C ARG A 287 18.09 14.90 3.18
N ASP A 288 17.54 15.94 3.82
CA ASP A 288 16.57 16.83 3.17
C ASP A 288 17.22 17.64 2.05
N TYR A 289 18.47 18.09 2.26
CA TYR A 289 19.26 18.70 1.19
C TYR A 289 19.48 17.73 0.02
N LEU A 290 19.88 16.49 0.28
CA LEU A 290 20.17 15.49 -0.76
C LEU A 290 18.96 15.10 -1.63
N ARG A 291 17.73 15.37 -1.19
CA ARG A 291 16.53 15.12 -2.02
C ARG A 291 16.44 16.07 -3.21
N THR A 292 17.05 17.24 -3.13
CA THR A 292 16.88 18.31 -4.12
C THR A 292 18.13 19.09 -4.42
N GLY A 293 19.14 18.96 -3.60
CA GLY A 293 20.46 19.54 -3.80
C GLY A 293 21.19 18.86 -4.95
N TRP A 294 22.06 19.59 -5.62
CA TRP A 294 22.81 19.08 -6.78
C TRP A 294 24.27 19.58 -6.86
N LEU A 295 24.63 20.68 -6.18
CA LEU A 295 25.98 21.22 -6.21
C LEU A 295 26.91 20.58 -5.18
N HIS A 296 26.43 20.40 -3.94
CA HIS A 296 27.22 19.95 -2.80
C HIS A 296 26.85 18.54 -2.37
N VAL A 297 26.44 17.68 -3.34
CA VAL A 297 25.92 16.33 -3.04
C VAL A 297 26.95 15.48 -2.31
N ASP A 298 28.20 15.47 -2.77
CA ASP A 298 29.24 14.61 -2.19
C ASP A 298 29.62 15.09 -0.78
N GLU A 299 29.83 16.41 -0.58
CA GLU A 299 30.12 16.99 0.73
C GLU A 299 28.93 16.77 1.70
N ALA A 300 27.71 16.92 1.23
CA ALA A 300 26.49 16.67 2.03
C ALA A 300 26.35 15.20 2.43
N LYS A 301 26.73 14.26 1.56
CA LYS A 301 26.78 12.83 1.90
C LYS A 301 27.80 12.57 3.01
N GLU A 302 29.02 13.05 2.86
CA GLU A 302 30.07 12.85 3.86
C GLU A 302 29.68 13.40 5.22
N LEU A 303 29.18 14.63 5.27
CA LEU A 303 28.72 15.26 6.50
C LEU A 303 27.49 14.56 7.08
N GLY A 304 26.55 14.13 6.23
CA GLY A 304 25.38 13.38 6.62
C GLY A 304 25.72 12.01 7.19
N TRP A 305 26.69 11.30 6.58
CA TRP A 305 27.20 10.03 7.12
C TRP A 305 27.80 10.22 8.51
N ALA A 306 28.64 11.24 8.66
CA ALA A 306 29.28 11.54 9.93
C ALA A 306 28.27 11.93 11.01
N ALA A 307 27.31 12.80 10.69
CA ALA A 307 26.27 13.25 11.61
C ALA A 307 25.35 12.10 12.02
N GLY A 308 24.87 11.29 11.05
CA GLY A 308 24.02 10.13 11.33
C GLY A 308 24.72 9.07 12.14
N PHE A 309 26.00 8.81 11.84
CA PHE A 309 26.81 7.86 12.61
C PHE A 309 26.99 8.32 14.06
N ALA A 310 27.34 9.59 14.28
CA ALA A 310 27.52 10.16 15.61
C ALA A 310 26.21 10.19 16.42
N ASP A 311 25.08 10.45 15.77
CA ASP A 311 23.76 10.38 16.42
C ASP A 311 23.43 8.95 16.85
N CYS A 312 23.69 7.96 15.99
CA CYS A 312 23.47 6.57 16.33
C CYS A 312 24.47 6.06 17.37
N GLU A 313 25.71 6.52 17.37
CA GLU A 313 26.68 6.19 18.42
C GLU A 313 26.24 6.71 19.80
N LYS A 314 25.62 7.89 19.84
CA LYS A 314 25.05 8.46 21.07
C LYS A 314 23.77 7.75 21.54
N LYS A 315 22.89 7.37 20.62
CA LYS A 315 21.63 6.67 20.92
C LYS A 315 21.86 5.20 21.22
N ASP A 316 22.78 4.56 20.54
CA ASP A 316 23.17 3.16 20.62
C ASP A 316 21.96 2.19 20.60
N THR A 317 21.03 2.41 19.65
CA THR A 317 19.85 1.58 19.47
C THR A 317 19.87 0.86 18.12
N GLU A 318 19.30 -0.38 18.09
CA GLU A 318 19.17 -1.14 16.84
C GLU A 318 18.41 -0.36 15.78
N ALA A 319 17.34 0.32 16.17
CA ALA A 319 16.50 1.11 15.26
C ALA A 319 17.32 2.24 14.59
N CYS A 320 18.15 2.96 15.35
CA CYS A 320 19.00 4.01 14.80
C CYS A 320 19.99 3.46 13.77
N TRP A 321 20.71 2.37 14.10
CA TRP A 321 21.68 1.76 13.20
C TRP A 321 21.04 1.16 11.95
N ARG A 322 19.85 0.61 12.08
CA ARG A 322 19.05 0.11 10.95
C ARG A 322 18.65 1.25 10.02
N ASP A 323 18.15 2.35 10.57
CA ASP A 323 17.76 3.53 9.79
C ASP A 323 18.97 4.19 9.14
N TYR A 324 20.09 4.27 9.82
CA TYR A 324 21.36 4.70 9.24
C TYR A 324 21.74 3.84 8.03
N GLY A 325 21.74 2.52 8.19
CA GLY A 325 22.08 1.59 7.09
C GLY A 325 21.13 1.63 5.90
N ARG A 326 19.86 2.00 6.13
CA ARG A 326 18.86 2.18 5.09
C ARG A 326 19.03 3.52 4.37
N ASN A 327 19.32 4.58 5.12
CA ASN A 327 19.42 5.93 4.60
C ASN A 327 20.76 6.18 3.86
N TRP A 328 21.82 5.48 4.26
CA TRP A 328 23.20 5.72 3.82
C TRP A 328 23.84 4.44 3.26
N GLN A 329 23.33 3.98 2.11
CA GLN A 329 23.81 2.72 1.50
C GLN A 329 25.26 2.77 1.02
N ASP A 330 25.76 3.96 0.72
CA ASP A 330 27.11 4.20 0.20
C ASP A 330 28.08 4.68 1.30
N ALA A 331 27.68 4.67 2.59
CA ALA A 331 28.52 5.14 3.66
C ALA A 331 29.77 4.25 3.86
N PRO A 332 30.96 4.81 4.03
CA PRO A 332 32.21 4.04 4.13
C PRO A 332 32.24 3.10 5.33
N ARG A 333 31.52 3.44 6.42
CA ARG A 333 31.44 2.62 7.64
C ARG A 333 30.23 1.69 7.69
N LEU A 334 29.50 1.52 6.59
CA LEU A 334 28.28 0.72 6.54
C LEU A 334 28.53 -0.74 6.92
N GLN A 335 29.67 -1.29 6.54
CA GLN A 335 30.03 -2.66 6.89
C GLN A 335 30.25 -2.82 8.41
N GLU A 336 30.91 -1.87 9.04
CA GLU A 336 31.06 -1.82 10.51
C GLU A 336 29.70 -1.75 11.18
N VAL A 337 28.80 -0.91 10.68
CA VAL A 337 27.43 -0.80 11.21
C VAL A 337 26.69 -2.12 11.13
N ARG A 338 26.73 -2.80 9.99
CA ARG A 338 26.00 -4.07 9.78
C ARG A 338 26.55 -5.24 10.59
N VAL A 339 27.87 -5.31 10.71
CA VAL A 339 28.52 -6.50 11.31
C VAL A 339 28.75 -6.30 12.81
N GLU A 340 28.93 -5.08 13.27
CA GLU A 340 29.32 -4.81 14.65
C GLU A 340 28.31 -3.94 15.41
N ARG A 341 28.05 -2.70 14.97
CA ARG A 341 27.28 -1.72 15.76
C ARG A 341 25.82 -2.11 15.94
N MET A 342 25.15 -2.39 14.84
CA MET A 342 23.73 -2.78 14.86
C MET A 342 23.50 -4.11 15.62
N PRO A 343 24.30 -5.17 15.42
CA PRO A 343 24.15 -6.38 16.22
C PRO A 343 24.43 -6.17 17.71
N ARG A 344 25.41 -5.34 18.09
CA ARG A 344 25.66 -5.04 19.51
C ARG A 344 24.47 -4.32 20.15
N ALA A 345 23.95 -3.30 19.50
CA ALA A 345 22.77 -2.59 19.98
C ALA A 345 21.55 -3.51 20.07
N ALA A 346 21.31 -4.34 19.03
CA ALA A 346 20.23 -5.32 19.03
C ALA A 346 20.35 -6.35 20.15
N LEU A 347 21.56 -6.84 20.46
CA LEU A 347 21.78 -7.77 21.56
C LEU A 347 21.58 -7.11 22.93
N LYS A 348 21.93 -5.84 23.06
CA LYS A 348 21.72 -5.06 24.28
C LYS A 348 20.23 -4.80 24.55
N GLU A 349 19.44 -4.56 23.50
CA GLU A 349 17.99 -4.34 23.57
C GLU A 349 17.20 -5.66 23.66
N ALA A 350 17.81 -6.77 23.26
CA ALA A 350 17.14 -8.07 23.29
C ALA A 350 16.75 -8.45 24.73
N ALA A 351 15.50 -8.86 24.91
CA ALA A 351 15.06 -9.43 26.17
C ALA A 351 15.95 -10.64 26.54
N ASN A 352 16.24 -10.79 27.83
CA ASN A 352 17.05 -11.91 28.33
C ASN A 352 16.24 -13.22 28.38
N THR A 353 15.77 -13.65 27.20
CA THR A 353 15.01 -14.90 27.02
C THR A 353 15.60 -15.69 25.86
N VAL A 354 15.45 -17.01 25.92
CA VAL A 354 16.01 -17.92 24.90
C VAL A 354 15.43 -17.60 23.52
N SER A 355 14.14 -17.35 23.45
CA SER A 355 13.44 -17.00 22.19
C SER A 355 13.93 -15.70 21.58
N ALA A 356 14.14 -14.66 22.39
CA ALA A 356 14.65 -13.37 21.93
C ALA A 356 16.10 -13.49 21.42
N LEU A 357 16.96 -14.21 22.17
CA LEU A 357 18.36 -14.42 21.80
C LEU A 357 18.49 -15.32 20.55
N ARG A 358 17.66 -16.37 20.39
CA ARG A 358 17.61 -17.19 19.17
C ARG A 358 17.14 -16.37 17.97
N ARG A 359 16.11 -15.51 18.15
CA ARG A 359 15.65 -14.56 17.11
C ARG A 359 16.76 -13.61 16.74
N PHE A 360 17.49 -13.07 17.71
CA PHE A 360 18.66 -12.24 17.46
C PHE A 360 19.68 -12.96 16.57
N ARG A 361 20.09 -14.19 16.92
CA ARG A 361 21.05 -14.98 16.15
C ARG A 361 20.58 -15.26 14.72
N LYS A 362 19.27 -15.51 14.54
CA LYS A 362 18.66 -15.69 13.22
C LYS A 362 18.72 -14.41 12.37
N ASN A 363 18.53 -13.25 13.00
CA ASN A 363 18.55 -11.97 12.31
C ASN A 363 19.97 -11.48 12.00
N TYR A 364 20.94 -11.86 12.83
CA TYR A 364 22.34 -11.44 12.74
C TYR A 364 23.30 -12.64 12.69
N PRO A 365 23.19 -13.49 11.67
CA PRO A 365 24.05 -14.68 11.57
C PRO A 365 25.51 -14.26 11.42
N ALA A 366 26.39 -14.93 12.15
CA ALA A 366 27.83 -14.67 12.16
C ALA A 366 28.25 -13.24 12.57
N SER A 367 27.42 -12.57 13.39
CA SER A 367 27.81 -11.27 13.97
C SER A 367 28.93 -11.44 14.98
N VAL A 368 29.68 -10.36 15.24
CA VAL A 368 30.78 -10.36 16.24
C VAL A 368 30.32 -10.71 17.66
N VAL A 369 29.01 -10.59 17.94
CA VAL A 369 28.39 -10.87 19.24
C VAL A 369 27.58 -12.19 19.25
N ASP A 370 27.69 -13.05 18.22
CA ASP A 370 27.00 -14.34 18.21
C ASP A 370 27.47 -15.25 19.35
N ALA A 371 28.77 -15.23 19.64
CA ALA A 371 29.34 -15.98 20.77
C ALA A 371 28.79 -15.53 22.13
N GLU A 372 28.58 -14.23 22.31
CA GLU A 372 27.97 -13.64 23.50
C GLU A 372 26.50 -14.06 23.62
N ALA A 373 25.75 -13.99 22.52
CA ALA A 373 24.35 -14.44 22.50
C ALA A 373 24.23 -15.92 22.83
N LYS A 374 25.11 -16.78 22.30
CA LYS A 374 25.21 -18.21 22.67
C LYS A 374 25.52 -18.40 24.14
N ALA A 375 26.50 -17.66 24.68
CA ALA A 375 26.86 -17.75 26.09
C ALA A 375 25.68 -17.33 26.99
N ARG A 376 24.92 -16.31 26.64
CA ARG A 376 23.71 -15.91 27.39
C ARG A 376 22.62 -16.98 27.31
N ILE A 377 22.41 -17.64 26.17
CA ILE A 377 21.48 -18.76 26.05
C ILE A 377 21.93 -19.89 26.98
N HIS A 378 23.20 -20.28 26.90
CA HIS A 378 23.77 -21.33 27.76
C HIS A 378 23.60 -21.01 29.25
N GLN A 379 23.82 -19.76 29.65
CA GLN A 379 23.62 -19.30 31.01
C GLN A 379 22.16 -19.45 31.47
N LEU A 380 21.18 -19.09 30.63
CA LEU A 380 19.76 -19.26 30.92
C LEU A 380 19.39 -20.74 31.15
N PHE A 381 19.96 -21.65 30.36
CA PHE A 381 19.80 -23.11 30.58
C PHE A 381 20.47 -23.55 31.90
N ALA A 382 21.67 -23.08 32.18
CA ALA A 382 22.39 -23.40 33.41
C ALA A 382 21.69 -22.88 34.68
N ASP A 383 21.19 -21.65 34.64
CA ASP A 383 20.44 -21.03 35.75
C ASP A 383 19.14 -21.80 36.02
N SER A 384 18.39 -22.14 34.95
CA SER A 384 17.17 -22.94 35.07
C SER A 384 17.45 -24.36 35.60
N PHE A 385 18.56 -24.95 35.16
CA PHE A 385 18.99 -26.25 35.69
C PHE A 385 19.35 -26.19 37.19
N THR A 386 20.06 -25.15 37.61
CA THR A 386 20.38 -24.92 39.02
C THR A 386 19.11 -24.77 39.85
N LEU A 387 18.17 -23.98 39.39
CA LEU A 387 16.86 -23.80 40.04
C LEU A 387 16.10 -25.13 40.13
N PHE A 388 16.13 -25.94 39.07
CA PHE A 388 15.54 -27.27 39.08
C PHE A 388 16.21 -28.18 40.09
N GLN A 389 17.56 -28.21 40.19
CA GLN A 389 18.28 -29.04 41.17
C GLN A 389 17.85 -28.74 42.60
N GLU A 390 17.62 -27.45 42.92
CA GLU A 390 17.15 -27.04 44.25
C GLU A 390 15.73 -27.54 44.54
N GLN A 391 14.87 -27.59 43.52
CA GLN A 391 13.45 -27.93 43.66
C GLN A 391 13.12 -29.39 43.28
N ALA A 392 14.07 -30.13 42.71
CA ALA A 392 13.87 -31.48 42.23
C ALA A 392 13.54 -32.45 43.36
N SER A 393 12.67 -33.40 43.05
CA SER A 393 12.35 -34.51 43.95
C SER A 393 13.61 -35.37 44.25
N THR A 394 13.82 -35.71 45.50
CA THR A 394 14.90 -36.59 45.93
C THR A 394 14.57 -38.07 45.80
N LYS A 395 13.34 -38.41 45.41
CA LYS A 395 12.85 -39.80 45.32
C LYS A 395 13.54 -40.59 44.19
N ASN A 396 13.97 -39.94 43.15
CA ASN A 396 14.68 -40.57 42.05
C ASN A 396 16.03 -39.89 41.80
N PRO A 397 17.15 -40.52 42.16
CA PRO A 397 18.47 -39.91 41.97
C PRO A 397 18.87 -39.72 40.49
N GLN A 398 18.22 -40.43 39.55
CA GLN A 398 18.50 -40.29 38.12
C GLN A 398 17.76 -39.12 37.46
N LEU A 399 16.80 -38.52 38.15
CA LEU A 399 15.98 -37.42 37.60
C LEU A 399 16.83 -36.21 37.25
N VAL A 400 17.66 -35.74 38.16
CA VAL A 400 18.49 -34.55 37.95
C VAL A 400 19.48 -34.75 36.80
N PRO A 401 20.27 -35.84 36.73
CA PRO A 401 21.13 -36.10 35.57
C PRO A 401 20.36 -36.18 34.24
N PHE A 402 19.17 -36.80 34.26
CA PHE A 402 18.34 -36.93 33.06
C PHE A 402 17.83 -35.58 32.56
N VAL A 403 17.32 -34.71 33.45
CA VAL A 403 16.87 -33.36 33.09
C VAL A 403 18.04 -32.51 32.57
N GLY A 404 19.27 -32.71 33.13
CA GLY A 404 20.46 -32.08 32.58
C GLY A 404 20.70 -32.44 31.09
N LYS A 405 20.58 -33.73 30.76
CA LYS A 405 20.67 -34.21 29.38
C LYS A 405 19.53 -33.68 28.50
N LEU A 406 18.30 -33.63 29.03
CA LEU A 406 17.16 -33.07 28.35
C LEU A 406 17.42 -31.61 27.97
N LEU A 407 17.86 -30.79 28.91
CA LEU A 407 18.16 -29.38 28.67
C LEU A 407 19.27 -29.20 27.64
N ALA A 408 20.35 -30.01 27.74
CA ALA A 408 21.42 -30.00 26.73
C ALA A 408 20.90 -30.36 25.33
N HIS A 409 19.98 -31.33 25.23
CA HIS A 409 19.33 -31.68 23.98
C HIS A 409 18.46 -30.52 23.43
N LEU A 410 17.65 -29.87 24.26
CA LEU A 410 16.79 -28.72 23.85
C LEU A 410 17.63 -27.50 23.47
N GLU A 411 18.77 -27.29 24.09
CA GLU A 411 19.72 -26.26 23.72
C GLU A 411 20.32 -26.56 22.35
N ALA A 412 20.81 -27.79 22.13
CA ALA A 412 21.45 -28.20 20.87
C ALA A 412 20.50 -28.23 19.67
N THR A 413 19.26 -28.70 19.89
CA THR A 413 18.24 -28.78 18.84
C THR A 413 17.53 -27.45 18.56
N GLU A 414 17.75 -26.45 19.39
CA GLU A 414 17.06 -25.14 19.34
C GLU A 414 15.53 -25.24 19.41
N ASN A 415 14.99 -26.37 19.84
CA ASN A 415 13.55 -26.60 19.95
C ASN A 415 13.15 -26.79 21.44
N PRO A 416 12.30 -25.93 22.02
CA PRO A 416 11.91 -26.01 23.41
C PRO A 416 10.83 -27.07 23.68
N GLN A 417 10.34 -27.78 22.68
CA GLN A 417 9.17 -28.64 22.82
C GLN A 417 9.53 -30.01 23.40
N VAL A 418 8.80 -30.39 24.45
CA VAL A 418 8.72 -31.76 24.99
C VAL A 418 7.27 -32.21 24.78
N LEU A 419 7.08 -33.33 24.11
CA LEU A 419 5.77 -33.87 23.83
C LEU A 419 5.22 -34.62 25.04
N VAL A 420 3.99 -34.32 25.45
CA VAL A 420 3.25 -35.11 26.43
C VAL A 420 2.31 -36.02 25.67
N ARG A 421 2.51 -37.34 25.79
CA ARG A 421 1.72 -38.34 25.10
C ARG A 421 1.05 -39.29 26.09
N PHE A 422 -0.24 -39.42 25.91
CA PHE A 422 -1.02 -40.42 26.66
C PHE A 422 -1.25 -41.63 25.78
N ARG A 423 -1.13 -42.81 26.38
CA ARG A 423 -1.48 -44.09 25.78
C ARG A 423 -2.34 -44.87 26.72
N ARG A 424 -3.58 -45.11 26.33
CA ARG A 424 -4.50 -45.93 27.06
C ARG A 424 -4.47 -47.36 26.49
N GLU A 425 -4.24 -48.36 27.36
CA GLU A 425 -4.53 -49.73 27.02
C GLU A 425 -5.94 -50.09 27.48
N ALA A 426 -6.72 -50.65 26.54
CA ALA A 426 -7.95 -51.30 26.92
C ALA A 426 -7.59 -52.55 27.76
N SER A 427 -7.84 -52.48 29.03
CA SER A 427 -7.61 -53.61 29.90
C SER A 427 -8.75 -54.60 29.76
N SER A 428 -8.45 -55.82 29.41
CA SER A 428 -9.33 -56.97 29.70
C SER A 428 -9.27 -57.23 31.19
N SER A 429 -9.94 -56.42 31.96
CA SER A 429 -9.80 -56.35 33.43
C SER A 429 -10.51 -57.46 34.20
N LEU A 430 -10.83 -58.52 33.52
CA LEU A 430 -11.46 -59.70 34.10
C LEU A 430 -10.62 -60.40 35.17
N GLN A 431 -9.28 -60.22 35.20
CA GLN A 431 -8.43 -60.86 36.24
C GLN A 431 -8.78 -60.38 37.66
N THR A 432 -9.13 -59.15 37.87
CA THR A 432 -9.54 -58.66 39.19
C THR A 432 -10.98 -59.04 39.49
N ALA A 433 -11.84 -59.05 38.45
CA ALA A 433 -13.20 -59.53 38.55
C ALA A 433 -13.28 -61.03 38.85
N ASP A 434 -12.42 -61.82 38.22
CA ASP A 434 -12.33 -63.29 38.49
C ASP A 434 -11.98 -63.58 39.92
N LYS A 435 -11.04 -62.82 40.51
CA LYS A 435 -10.71 -62.95 41.94
C LYS A 435 -11.88 -62.52 42.85
N LEU A 436 -12.67 -61.59 42.48
CA LEU A 436 -13.86 -61.15 43.19
C LEU A 436 -14.98 -62.17 43.05
N VAL A 437 -15.15 -62.69 41.89
CA VAL A 437 -16.15 -63.72 41.55
C VAL A 437 -15.89 -65.00 42.35
N GLY A 438 -14.61 -65.46 42.40
CA GLY A 438 -14.23 -66.66 43.14
C GLY A 438 -14.43 -66.48 44.64
N ARG A 439 -14.18 -65.34 45.25
CA ARG A 439 -14.39 -65.06 46.67
C ARG A 439 -15.83 -64.84 47.07
N ALA A 440 -16.66 -64.33 46.17
CA ALA A 440 -18.05 -64.02 46.46
C ALA A 440 -19.01 -65.18 46.16
N GLY A 441 -18.49 -66.33 45.70
CA GLY A 441 -19.31 -67.48 45.32
C GLY A 441 -20.19 -67.20 44.09
N LEU A 442 -19.85 -66.25 43.35
CA LEU A 442 -20.52 -65.88 42.09
C LEU A 442 -19.98 -66.78 40.97
N LYS A 443 -20.85 -67.30 40.13
CA LYS A 443 -20.42 -68.17 39.02
C LYS A 443 -19.68 -67.37 37.97
N GLU A 444 -18.59 -67.87 37.42
CA GLU A 444 -17.88 -67.33 36.28
C GLU A 444 -18.82 -66.85 35.22
N GLY A 445 -18.55 -65.65 34.67
CA GLY A 445 -19.26 -65.13 33.52
C GLY A 445 -20.39 -64.13 33.79
N ARG A 446 -20.61 -63.67 35.01
CA ARG A 446 -21.70 -62.76 35.35
C ARG A 446 -21.31 -61.30 35.69
N LEU A 447 -20.04 -60.95 35.67
CA LEU A 447 -19.58 -59.55 35.72
C LEU A 447 -19.39 -59.07 34.28
N THR A 448 -20.49 -58.66 33.66
CA THR A 448 -20.52 -58.24 32.22
C THR A 448 -20.34 -56.76 32.03
N ALA A 449 -20.14 -55.99 33.06
CA ALA A 449 -19.93 -54.56 32.89
C ALA A 449 -18.49 -54.30 32.43
N GLU A 450 -18.31 -54.08 31.17
CA GLU A 450 -17.06 -53.62 30.60
C GLU A 450 -16.80 -52.19 31.03
N VAL A 451 -15.56 -51.91 31.53
CA VAL A 451 -15.14 -50.55 31.87
C VAL A 451 -14.98 -49.69 30.61
N SER A 452 -14.65 -50.30 29.49
CA SER A 452 -14.37 -49.65 28.22
C SER A 452 -15.49 -48.74 27.68
N PRO A 453 -16.79 -49.06 27.77
CA PRO A 453 -17.85 -48.21 27.29
C PRO A 453 -17.98 -46.86 28.00
N HIS A 454 -17.47 -46.77 29.23
CA HIS A 454 -17.50 -45.55 30.05
C HIS A 454 -16.27 -44.68 29.90
N PHE A 455 -15.20 -45.18 29.27
CA PHE A 455 -13.93 -44.49 29.09
C PHE A 455 -13.65 -44.27 27.59
N THR A 456 -14.54 -43.56 26.94
CA THR A 456 -14.34 -43.13 25.55
C THR A 456 -13.32 -41.99 25.48
N ASP A 457 -12.72 -41.82 24.31
CA ASP A 457 -11.76 -40.74 24.10
C ASP A 457 -12.35 -39.35 24.40
N GLU A 458 -13.62 -39.14 24.12
CA GLU A 458 -14.32 -37.89 24.43
C GLU A 458 -14.37 -37.55 25.92
N ARG A 459 -14.42 -38.58 26.77
CA ARG A 459 -14.52 -38.43 28.23
C ARG A 459 -13.15 -38.32 28.91
N ILE A 460 -12.17 -39.03 28.40
CA ILE A 460 -10.82 -39.09 28.98
C ILE A 460 -9.93 -37.94 28.47
N THR A 461 -10.04 -37.56 27.22
CA THR A 461 -9.23 -36.45 26.64
C THR A 461 -9.21 -35.18 27.50
N PRO A 462 -10.36 -34.70 28.04
CA PRO A 462 -10.34 -33.53 28.93
C PRO A 462 -9.51 -33.71 30.21
N LEU A 463 -9.48 -34.93 30.76
CA LEU A 463 -8.67 -35.24 31.96
C LEU A 463 -7.19 -35.27 31.62
N GLU A 464 -6.82 -35.87 30.49
CA GLU A 464 -5.46 -35.84 29.97
C GLU A 464 -5.00 -34.39 29.66
N ASP A 465 -5.89 -33.57 29.10
CA ASP A 465 -5.61 -32.15 28.81
C ASP A 465 -5.34 -31.38 30.13
N THR A 466 -6.10 -31.68 31.17
CA THR A 466 -5.91 -31.09 32.51
C THR A 466 -4.55 -31.44 33.05
N ILE A 467 -4.15 -32.74 33.02
CA ILE A 467 -2.82 -33.19 33.46
C ILE A 467 -1.71 -32.52 32.65
N ALA A 468 -1.83 -32.52 31.30
CA ALA A 468 -0.82 -31.89 30.44
C ALA A 468 -0.66 -30.40 30.75
N LYS A 469 -1.78 -29.71 31.00
CA LYS A 469 -1.80 -28.29 31.38
C LYS A 469 -1.19 -28.06 32.76
N ALA A 470 -1.58 -28.83 33.75
CA ALA A 470 -1.06 -28.75 35.13
C ALA A 470 0.45 -28.99 35.18
N MET A 471 0.93 -30.02 34.48
CA MET A 471 2.37 -30.27 34.35
C MET A 471 3.07 -29.14 33.61
N GLY A 472 2.46 -28.60 32.53
CA GLY A 472 2.98 -27.45 31.82
C GLY A 472 3.13 -26.22 32.72
N THR A 473 2.15 -25.95 33.59
CA THR A 473 2.18 -24.86 34.58
C THR A 473 3.31 -25.11 35.61
N ALA A 474 3.39 -26.30 36.16
CA ALA A 474 4.41 -26.64 37.12
C ALA A 474 5.85 -26.51 36.57
N PHE A 475 6.08 -26.98 35.34
CA PHE A 475 7.38 -26.81 34.69
C PHE A 475 7.70 -25.35 34.34
N LYS A 476 6.69 -24.53 33.99
CA LYS A 476 6.86 -23.11 33.68
C LYS A 476 7.41 -22.30 34.86
N GLU A 477 7.15 -22.71 36.09
CA GLU A 477 7.66 -22.04 37.29
C GLU A 477 9.19 -22.15 37.44
N ILE A 478 9.79 -23.13 36.78
CA ILE A 478 11.25 -23.36 36.78
C ILE A 478 11.85 -23.09 35.42
N PHE A 479 11.18 -23.55 34.38
CA PHE A 479 11.65 -23.45 33.00
C PHE A 479 10.76 -22.50 32.21
N PRO A 480 11.26 -21.32 31.81
CA PRO A 480 10.53 -20.47 30.85
C PRO A 480 10.09 -21.27 29.62
N THR A 481 8.91 -20.95 29.08
CA THR A 481 8.28 -21.72 27.99
C THR A 481 9.07 -21.71 26.69
N ASP A 482 9.95 -20.76 26.53
CA ASP A 482 10.86 -20.64 25.37
C ASP A 482 12.14 -21.50 25.55
N LEU A 483 12.39 -21.99 26.77
CA LEU A 483 13.46 -22.92 27.10
C LEU A 483 12.94 -24.34 27.09
N LEU A 484 11.83 -24.62 27.80
CA LEU A 484 11.16 -25.91 27.85
C LEU A 484 9.64 -25.70 27.87
N ALA A 485 8.94 -26.28 26.90
CA ALA A 485 7.49 -26.22 26.79
C ALA A 485 6.90 -27.62 26.65
N LEU A 486 6.07 -28.00 27.59
CA LEU A 486 5.30 -29.25 27.48
C LEU A 486 4.12 -29.01 26.53
N LYS A 487 3.96 -29.87 25.53
CA LYS A 487 2.87 -29.82 24.57
C LYS A 487 2.21 -31.17 24.41
N LYS A 488 0.90 -31.26 24.67
CA LYS A 488 0.15 -32.47 24.39
C LYS A 488 0.20 -32.80 22.90
N ALA A 489 0.57 -34.03 22.60
CA ALA A 489 0.59 -34.57 21.25
C ALA A 489 -0.45 -35.70 21.13
N PRO A 490 -0.90 -36.03 19.89
CA PRO A 490 -1.81 -37.14 19.65
C PRO A 490 -1.25 -38.45 20.25
N ALA A 491 -2.12 -39.34 20.71
CA ALA A 491 -1.75 -40.65 21.21
C ALA A 491 -0.96 -41.42 20.15
N LEU A 492 0.08 -42.15 20.59
CA LEU A 492 0.81 -43.07 19.72
C LEU A 492 -0.10 -44.27 19.38
N SER A 493 -0.06 -44.70 18.13
CA SER A 493 -0.62 -46.01 17.77
C SER A 493 0.20 -47.13 18.45
N ALA A 494 -0.39 -48.29 18.65
CA ALA A 494 0.23 -49.43 19.37
C ALA A 494 1.59 -49.88 18.78
N GLU A 495 1.86 -49.57 17.53
CA GLU A 495 3.05 -49.95 16.77
C GLU A 495 4.17 -48.88 16.76
N GLN A 496 3.88 -47.67 17.24
CA GLN A 496 4.86 -46.57 17.26
C GLN A 496 5.62 -46.54 18.59
N ASP A 497 6.91 -46.76 18.53
CA ASP A 497 7.78 -46.64 19.69
C ASP A 497 8.15 -45.17 19.94
N ALA A 498 7.99 -44.71 21.17
CA ALA A 498 8.33 -43.32 21.55
C ALA A 498 9.82 -43.00 21.36
N SER A 499 10.67 -44.02 21.28
CA SER A 499 12.11 -43.86 21.03
C SER A 499 12.48 -43.46 19.61
N SER A 500 11.56 -43.58 18.64
CA SER A 500 11.80 -43.22 17.25
C SER A 500 11.53 -41.74 16.94
N GLU A 501 11.07 -40.96 17.91
CA GLU A 501 10.76 -39.54 17.72
C GLU A 501 12.01 -38.66 17.83
N SER A 502 12.03 -37.64 17.01
CA SER A 502 13.10 -36.63 17.01
C SER A 502 13.01 -35.66 18.20
N LEU A 503 11.89 -35.63 18.91
CA LEU A 503 11.63 -34.77 20.07
C LEU A 503 11.57 -35.57 21.35
N PRO A 504 11.95 -34.96 22.50
CA PRO A 504 11.74 -35.55 23.80
C PRO A 504 10.26 -35.79 24.08
N VAL A 505 9.96 -36.94 24.72
CA VAL A 505 8.58 -37.34 25.02
C VAL A 505 8.43 -37.66 26.51
N LEU A 506 7.43 -37.07 27.14
CA LEU A 506 6.88 -37.53 28.41
C LEU A 506 5.68 -38.44 28.08
N GLY A 507 5.91 -39.74 28.09
CA GLY A 507 4.90 -40.75 27.84
C GLY A 507 4.18 -41.13 29.13
N ILE A 508 2.87 -41.08 29.14
CA ILE A 508 2.01 -41.52 30.24
C ILE A 508 1.15 -42.65 29.68
N HIS A 509 1.58 -43.85 30.02
CA HIS A 509 0.90 -45.07 29.64
C HIS A 509 0.04 -45.55 30.78
N TYR A 510 -1.22 -45.89 30.55
CA TYR A 510 -2.11 -46.34 31.60
C TYR A 510 -3.11 -47.38 31.14
N LYS A 511 -3.44 -48.23 32.11
CA LYS A 511 -4.48 -49.28 31.98
C LYS A 511 -5.61 -48.93 32.92
N VAL A 512 -6.83 -49.07 32.44
CA VAL A 512 -8.03 -48.86 33.22
C VAL A 512 -8.68 -50.21 33.44
N GLY A 513 -8.86 -50.60 34.67
CA GLY A 513 -9.46 -51.86 35.01
C GLY A 513 -10.41 -51.77 36.20
N TRP A 514 -11.15 -52.83 36.44
CA TRP A 514 -11.95 -52.94 37.63
C TRP A 514 -11.06 -53.21 38.83
N SER A 515 -11.29 -52.51 39.93
CA SER A 515 -10.84 -52.91 41.23
C SER A 515 -12.05 -53.01 42.16
N GLY A 516 -12.02 -53.98 43.03
CA GLY A 516 -13.11 -54.12 43.98
C GLY A 516 -12.76 -55.08 45.09
N ALA A 517 -13.48 -54.99 46.16
CA ALA A 517 -13.40 -55.94 47.28
C ALA A 517 -14.81 -56.30 47.69
N THR A 518 -15.02 -57.56 47.98
CA THR A 518 -16.27 -58.02 48.57
C THR A 518 -16.07 -58.08 50.07
N TYR A 519 -16.98 -57.51 50.80
CA TYR A 519 -17.08 -57.69 52.24
C TYR A 519 -18.28 -58.56 52.52
N SER A 520 -18.07 -59.71 53.12
CA SER A 520 -19.15 -60.62 53.51
C SER A 520 -19.14 -60.75 55.03
N SER A 521 -20.23 -60.28 55.63
CA SER A 521 -20.54 -60.69 57.01
C SER A 521 -21.76 -61.59 56.97
N SER A 522 -21.96 -62.35 58.06
CA SER A 522 -23.06 -63.35 58.14
C SER A 522 -24.49 -62.74 57.95
N LYS A 523 -24.62 -61.43 57.83
CA LYS A 523 -25.90 -60.71 57.69
C LYS A 523 -25.95 -59.82 56.47
N ASP A 524 -24.80 -59.35 55.95
CA ASP A 524 -24.75 -58.42 54.82
C ASP A 524 -23.58 -58.69 53.88
N SER A 525 -23.83 -58.97 52.64
CA SER A 525 -22.78 -59.03 51.62
C SER A 525 -22.72 -57.69 50.90
N ARG A 526 -21.65 -56.94 51.06
CA ARG A 526 -21.44 -55.66 50.36
C ARG A 526 -20.34 -55.82 49.30
N LEU A 527 -20.60 -55.39 48.14
CA LEU A 527 -19.66 -55.31 47.03
C LEU A 527 -19.16 -53.87 46.90
N PHE A 528 -17.88 -53.65 47.08
CA PHE A 528 -17.26 -52.39 46.82
C PHE A 528 -16.66 -52.45 45.43
N VAL A 529 -17.14 -51.62 44.56
CA VAL A 529 -16.66 -51.52 43.18
C VAL A 529 -15.82 -50.26 43.01
N GLY A 530 -14.67 -50.42 42.42
CA GLY A 530 -13.74 -49.34 42.13
C GLY A 530 -13.16 -49.49 40.74
N ILE A 531 -12.44 -48.48 40.33
CA ILE A 531 -11.66 -48.49 39.10
C ILE A 531 -10.19 -48.38 39.50
N ALA A 532 -9.36 -49.27 38.96
CA ALA A 532 -7.92 -49.18 39.09
C ALA A 532 -7.30 -48.55 37.86
N PHE A 533 -6.39 -47.68 38.10
CA PHE A 533 -5.55 -47.10 37.09
C PHE A 533 -4.10 -47.45 37.37
N ASP A 534 -3.47 -48.18 36.46
CA ASP A 534 -2.04 -48.48 36.50
C ASP A 534 -1.36 -47.52 35.53
N PHE A 535 -0.53 -46.62 36.05
CA PHE A 535 0.20 -45.64 35.29
C PHE A 535 1.67 -45.99 35.23
N ASP A 536 2.20 -46.11 34.02
CA ASP A 536 3.62 -46.18 33.72
C ASP A 536 4.01 -44.87 33.02
N VAL A 537 4.87 -44.09 33.65
CA VAL A 537 5.35 -42.82 33.13
C VAL A 537 6.80 -42.99 32.73
N ALA A 538 7.11 -42.61 31.51
CA ALA A 538 8.46 -42.65 30.97
C ALA A 538 8.85 -41.32 30.35
N MET A 539 10.01 -40.79 30.66
CA MET A 539 10.59 -39.67 29.99
C MET A 539 11.67 -40.14 29.02
N SER A 540 11.46 -39.94 27.75
CA SER A 540 12.33 -40.43 26.68
C SER A 540 13.06 -39.29 26.00
N LEU A 541 14.33 -39.49 25.72
CA LEU A 541 15.17 -38.65 24.87
C LEU A 541 15.57 -39.42 23.62
N PRO A 542 15.70 -38.78 22.47
CA PRO A 542 16.24 -39.45 21.28
C PRO A 542 17.60 -40.09 21.57
N ASN A 543 17.75 -41.34 21.22
CA ASN A 543 18.99 -42.14 21.40
C ASN A 543 19.46 -42.37 22.85
N GLU A 544 18.63 -42.12 23.86
CA GLU A 544 18.93 -42.33 25.26
C GLU A 544 17.95 -43.37 25.86
N LYS A 545 18.38 -44.00 26.94
CA LYS A 545 17.49 -44.89 27.72
C LYS A 545 16.40 -44.05 28.40
N PRO A 546 15.12 -44.46 28.30
CA PRO A 546 14.05 -43.76 28.96
C PRO A 546 14.19 -43.79 30.48
N LEU A 547 13.82 -42.71 31.13
CA LEU A 547 13.69 -42.66 32.59
C LEU A 547 12.26 -43.06 32.96
N ASN A 548 12.11 -44.25 33.56
CA ASN A 548 10.81 -44.79 33.90
C ASN A 548 10.44 -44.48 35.35
N PHE A 549 9.18 -44.15 35.56
CA PHE A 549 8.58 -43.94 36.87
C PHE A 549 7.38 -44.88 37.03
N SER A 550 7.40 -45.72 38.07
CA SER A 550 6.23 -46.51 38.45
C SER A 550 5.37 -45.68 39.39
N LEU A 551 4.23 -45.25 38.92
CA LEU A 551 3.27 -44.50 39.72
C LEU A 551 2.12 -45.42 40.14
N ASN A 552 2.14 -45.83 41.38
CA ASN A 552 1.02 -46.58 41.93
C ASN A 552 -0.05 -45.59 42.42
N VAL A 553 -1.08 -45.39 41.59
CA VAL A 553 -2.25 -44.61 41.94
C VAL A 553 -3.18 -45.53 42.70
N LYS A 554 -3.43 -45.22 43.97
CA LYS A 554 -4.40 -45.98 44.75
C LYS A 554 -5.77 -45.82 44.08
N PRO A 555 -6.55 -46.90 43.96
CA PRO A 555 -7.92 -46.73 43.52
C PRO A 555 -8.62 -45.74 44.46
N PRO A 556 -9.35 -44.76 43.94
CA PRO A 556 -10.13 -43.86 44.77
C PRO A 556 -11.06 -44.67 45.67
N ASP A 557 -11.38 -44.13 46.84
CA ASP A 557 -12.22 -44.78 47.82
C ASP A 557 -13.39 -45.48 47.16
N HIS A 558 -13.55 -46.75 47.49
CA HIS A 558 -14.52 -47.62 46.87
C HIS A 558 -15.93 -47.04 47.06
N PHE A 559 -16.69 -46.91 45.99
CA PHE A 559 -18.12 -46.65 46.11
C PHE A 559 -18.80 -47.87 46.72
N ASN A 560 -19.51 -47.66 47.83
CA ASN A 560 -20.31 -48.67 48.45
C ASN A 560 -21.59 -48.86 47.58
N VAL A 561 -21.59 -49.89 46.79
CA VAL A 561 -22.79 -50.32 46.10
C VAL A 561 -23.48 -51.33 47.02
N GLU A 562 -24.57 -50.90 47.64
CA GLU A 562 -25.40 -51.87 48.37
C GLU A 562 -25.85 -52.95 47.42
N TYR A 563 -25.36 -54.16 47.71
CA TYR A 563 -25.80 -55.36 46.99
C TYR A 563 -27.24 -55.66 47.39
N SER A 564 -28.19 -55.04 46.71
CA SER A 564 -29.58 -55.43 46.88
C SER A 564 -29.76 -56.83 46.32
N ARG A 565 -30.47 -57.66 47.00
CA ARG A 565 -30.72 -59.10 46.83
C ARG A 565 -31.23 -59.58 45.44
N TYR A 566 -31.13 -58.81 44.42
CA TYR A 566 -31.60 -59.19 43.08
C TYR A 566 -30.45 -59.65 42.19
N VAL A 567 -30.05 -60.88 42.44
CA VAL A 567 -29.42 -61.68 41.41
C VAL A 567 -30.48 -62.04 40.40
N ASN A 568 -30.78 -61.13 39.53
CA ASN A 568 -31.55 -61.48 38.35
C ASN A 568 -30.73 -62.43 37.48
N ARG A 569 -31.42 -63.38 36.84
CA ARG A 569 -30.86 -64.52 36.07
C ARG A 569 -29.85 -64.13 34.96
N GLY A 570 -29.38 -62.94 34.88
CA GLY A 570 -28.62 -62.39 33.76
C GLY A 570 -27.31 -61.63 34.11
N GLY A 571 -27.01 -61.33 35.35
CA GLY A 571 -25.78 -60.60 35.71
C GLY A 571 -25.96 -59.65 36.88
N ILE A 572 -24.88 -59.11 37.41
CA ILE A 572 -24.91 -58.00 38.41
C ILE A 572 -25.20 -56.75 37.63
N ASP A 573 -26.39 -56.21 37.80
CA ASP A 573 -26.72 -54.89 37.30
C ASP A 573 -26.07 -53.85 38.27
N LEU A 574 -25.16 -53.09 37.75
CA LEU A 574 -24.47 -52.05 38.50
C LEU A 574 -25.28 -50.72 38.56
N ASP A 575 -26.50 -50.72 37.97
CA ASP A 575 -27.44 -49.63 38.13
C ASP A 575 -28.42 -49.94 39.30
N PRO A 576 -28.05 -49.55 40.55
CA PRO A 576 -28.98 -49.70 41.67
C PRO A 576 -30.15 -48.72 41.47
N SER A 577 -31.36 -49.21 41.50
CA SER A 577 -32.56 -48.37 41.50
C SER A 577 -32.52 -47.38 42.68
N GLY A 578 -32.27 -46.11 42.35
CA GLY A 578 -32.21 -45.02 43.33
C GLY A 578 -30.82 -44.54 43.75
N GLY A 579 -29.73 -45.12 43.23
CA GLY A 579 -28.35 -44.64 43.41
C GLY A 579 -27.86 -43.73 42.27
N PRO A 580 -26.69 -43.13 42.39
CA PRO A 580 -26.05 -42.43 41.28
C PRO A 580 -25.87 -43.38 40.10
N THR A 581 -26.09 -42.90 38.88
CA THR A 581 -25.91 -43.72 37.67
C THR A 581 -24.46 -44.22 37.59
N SER A 582 -24.25 -45.40 37.02
CA SER A 582 -22.91 -45.98 36.82
C SER A 582 -22.00 -45.00 36.10
N GLU A 583 -22.50 -44.23 35.18
CA GLU A 583 -21.79 -43.18 34.49
C GLU A 583 -21.27 -42.06 35.44
N THR A 584 -22.10 -41.64 36.41
CA THR A 584 -21.70 -40.64 37.39
C THR A 584 -20.61 -41.16 38.30
N VAL A 585 -20.72 -42.43 38.73
CA VAL A 585 -19.72 -43.11 39.57
C VAL A 585 -18.37 -43.18 38.83
N TYR A 586 -18.38 -43.65 37.57
CA TYR A 586 -17.15 -43.75 36.79
C TYR A 586 -16.51 -42.39 36.53
N ARG A 587 -17.30 -41.36 36.27
CA ARG A 587 -16.80 -40.00 36.10
C ARG A 587 -16.09 -39.49 37.35
N ILE A 588 -16.70 -39.65 38.53
CA ILE A 588 -16.10 -39.23 39.80
C ILE A 588 -14.82 -40.02 40.09
N MET A 589 -14.82 -41.32 39.85
CA MET A 589 -13.66 -42.16 40.06
C MET A 589 -12.49 -41.79 39.13
N ALA A 590 -12.80 -41.50 37.85
CA ALA A 590 -11.81 -41.03 36.88
C ALA A 590 -11.20 -39.70 37.29
N LEU A 591 -12.06 -38.73 37.68
CA LEU A 591 -11.60 -37.42 38.16
C LEU A 591 -10.61 -37.61 39.34
N ARG A 592 -11.00 -38.36 40.40
CA ARG A 592 -10.15 -38.58 41.56
C ARG A 592 -8.83 -39.31 41.21
N ALA A 593 -8.89 -40.27 40.27
CA ALA A 593 -7.69 -40.97 39.85
C ALA A 593 -6.72 -40.07 39.10
N PHE A 594 -7.25 -39.17 38.23
CA PHE A 594 -6.41 -38.21 37.53
C PHE A 594 -5.88 -37.11 38.46
N ASP A 595 -6.66 -36.68 39.45
CA ASP A 595 -6.17 -35.75 40.51
C ASP A 595 -5.01 -36.39 41.29
N GLU A 596 -5.13 -37.66 41.70
CA GLU A 596 -4.07 -38.36 42.37
C GLU A 596 -2.85 -38.60 41.46
N LEU A 597 -3.08 -38.83 40.15
CA LEU A 597 -2.02 -38.89 39.16
C LEU A 597 -1.25 -37.58 39.07
N ASP A 598 -1.95 -36.46 39.02
CA ASP A 598 -1.34 -35.13 38.97
C ASP A 598 -0.45 -34.89 40.19
N ASP A 599 -0.96 -35.15 41.40
CA ASP A 599 -0.19 -35.03 42.62
C ASP A 599 1.06 -35.95 42.64
N LYS A 600 0.93 -37.18 42.17
CA LYS A 600 2.05 -38.12 42.09
C LYS A 600 3.08 -37.73 41.04
N LEU A 601 2.63 -37.24 39.85
CA LEU A 601 3.54 -36.71 38.83
C LEU A 601 4.34 -35.53 39.36
N ARG A 602 3.67 -34.57 39.99
CA ARG A 602 4.36 -33.43 40.60
C ARG A 602 5.35 -33.88 41.66
N ASN A 603 4.97 -34.79 42.59
CA ASN A 603 5.86 -35.38 43.59
C ASN A 603 7.04 -36.16 43.00
N THR A 604 6.92 -36.65 41.77
CA THR A 604 7.99 -37.34 41.07
C THR A 604 9.06 -36.38 40.58
N PHE A 605 8.63 -35.23 40.03
CA PHE A 605 9.54 -34.23 39.48
C PHE A 605 10.00 -33.20 40.52
N PHE A 606 9.12 -32.80 41.44
CA PHE A 606 9.36 -31.70 42.37
C PHE A 606 9.20 -32.11 43.82
N ARG A 607 9.86 -31.39 44.73
CA ARG A 607 9.64 -31.53 46.16
C ARG A 607 8.26 -30.92 46.52
N PRO A 608 7.54 -31.46 47.52
CA PRO A 608 6.24 -30.95 47.93
C PRO A 608 6.24 -29.48 48.36
N THR A 609 7.37 -28.97 48.82
CA THR A 609 7.55 -27.56 49.22
C THR A 609 8.05 -26.66 48.12
N SER A 610 8.27 -27.20 46.91
CA SER A 610 8.75 -26.39 45.80
C SER A 610 7.67 -25.45 45.28
N LYS A 611 8.10 -24.29 44.75
CA LYS A 611 7.20 -23.35 44.11
C LYS A 611 6.44 -23.98 42.95
N ALA A 612 7.10 -24.79 42.15
CA ALA A 612 6.50 -25.52 41.04
C ALA A 612 5.41 -26.52 41.48
N PHE A 613 5.60 -27.17 42.64
CA PHE A 613 4.61 -28.08 43.18
C PHE A 613 3.34 -27.32 43.65
N LEU A 614 3.53 -26.20 44.34
CA LEU A 614 2.43 -25.40 44.87
C LEU A 614 1.63 -24.66 43.77
N ALA A 615 2.27 -24.15 42.73
CA ALA A 615 1.63 -23.46 41.65
C ALA A 615 0.56 -24.27 40.89
N GLY A 616 0.65 -25.61 40.94
CA GLY A 616 -0.36 -26.47 40.34
C GLY A 616 -1.55 -26.80 41.23
N GLN A 617 -1.54 -26.41 42.51
CA GLN A 617 -2.65 -26.66 43.44
C GLN A 617 -3.67 -25.54 43.48
N ASP A 618 -3.31 -24.39 42.99
CA ASP A 618 -4.16 -23.17 42.98
C ASP A 618 -5.04 -23.00 41.70
N GLU A 619 -4.92 -23.92 40.73
CA GLU A 619 -5.78 -23.99 39.53
C GLU A 619 -6.81 -25.15 39.62
#